data_c0ba1f49410088b409da48b273eee9ce
#
_entry.id   c0ba1f49410088b409da48b273eee9ce
#
_cell.length_a   1.000
_cell.length_b   1.000
_cell.length_c   1.000
_cell.angle_alpha   90.00
_cell.angle_beta   90.00
_cell.angle_gamma   90.00
#
_symmetry.space_group_name_H-M   'P 1'
#
loop_
_entity.id
_entity.type
_entity.pdbx_description
1 polymer ?
#
loop_
_entity_poly.entity_id
_entity_poly.type
_entity_poly.pdbx_seq_one_letter_code
_entity_poly.pdbx_strand_id
1 'polypeptide(L)'
;MGIAMIDTILRDLQRPEYLHVLLNPIPLYGLAIALFGLIAATYLRSRGGQLTALVLVFASAISVWPVVYHGEHAYDRVLSMADDDGQAWLKAHEHRADELVFVYYTLALVAACAIFVPKKWPRTARPLVFATMLLAIISLGAGSYIAHAGGRIRHREFRSVPPPKTESEPR
;
A
#
# COMPACT_ATOMS: atom_id res chain seq x y z
N MET A 1 3.56 28.56 -21.81
CA MET A 1 4.13 27.28 -21.30
C MET A 1 3.40 26.76 -20.07
N GLY A 2 3.02 27.58 -19.09
CA GLY A 2 2.35 27.14 -17.84
C GLY A 2 0.96 26.51 -18.02
N ILE A 3 0.07 27.10 -18.84
CA ILE A 3 -1.31 26.63 -19.01
C ILE A 3 -1.35 25.23 -19.66
N ALA A 4 -0.58 25.01 -20.74
CA ALA A 4 -0.51 23.70 -21.40
C ALA A 4 0.03 22.58 -20.47
N MET A 5 0.93 22.92 -19.55
CA MET A 5 1.45 21.98 -18.55
C MET A 5 0.38 21.63 -17.50
N ILE A 6 -0.39 22.62 -17.04
CA ILE A 6 -1.50 22.39 -16.09
C ILE A 6 -2.57 21.51 -16.73
N ASP A 7 -2.95 21.77 -17.98
CA ASP A 7 -3.93 20.95 -18.71
C ASP A 7 -3.45 19.50 -18.90
N THR A 8 -2.15 19.30 -19.08
CA THR A 8 -1.57 17.95 -19.18
C THR A 8 -1.66 17.22 -17.83
N ILE A 9 -1.27 17.87 -16.72
CA ILE A 9 -1.36 17.31 -15.38
C ILE A 9 -2.81 16.97 -15.04
N LEU A 10 -3.76 17.86 -15.32
CA LEU A 10 -5.17 17.62 -15.04
C LEU A 10 -5.73 16.43 -15.83
N ARG A 11 -5.29 16.23 -17.09
CA ARG A 11 -5.65 15.07 -17.89
C ARG A 11 -5.05 13.77 -17.34
N ASP A 12 -3.80 13.82 -16.90
CA ASP A 12 -3.14 12.64 -16.31
C ASP A 12 -3.80 12.22 -15.00
N LEU A 13 -4.23 13.17 -14.17
CA LEU A 13 -4.99 12.90 -12.93
C LEU A 13 -6.39 12.31 -13.17
N GLN A 14 -6.89 12.26 -14.41
CA GLN A 14 -8.14 11.58 -14.76
C GLN A 14 -7.91 10.13 -15.20
N ARG A 15 -6.65 9.67 -15.30
CA ARG A 15 -6.30 8.33 -15.74
C ARG A 15 -6.07 7.40 -14.54
N PRO A 16 -6.83 6.30 -14.44
CA PRO A 16 -6.69 5.36 -13.33
C PRO A 16 -5.26 4.81 -13.17
N GLU A 17 -4.60 4.47 -14.28
CA GLU A 17 -3.23 3.96 -14.27
C GLU A 17 -2.23 4.97 -13.70
N TYR A 18 -2.42 6.25 -13.97
CA TYR A 18 -1.58 7.29 -13.42
C TYR A 18 -1.82 7.49 -11.91
N LEU A 19 -3.09 7.52 -11.50
CA LEU A 19 -3.46 7.67 -10.09
C LEU A 19 -3.00 6.46 -9.26
N HIS A 20 -3.13 5.23 -9.80
CA HIS A 20 -2.61 4.05 -9.14
C HIS A 20 -1.11 4.18 -8.84
N VAL A 21 -0.31 4.54 -9.84
CA VAL A 21 1.15 4.71 -9.67
C VAL A 21 1.49 5.87 -8.73
N LEU A 22 0.76 6.98 -8.82
CA LEU A 22 0.97 8.17 -7.99
C LEU A 22 0.67 7.90 -6.50
N LEU A 23 -0.39 7.14 -6.21
CA LEU A 23 -0.84 6.85 -4.85
C LEU A 23 -0.11 5.66 -4.21
N ASN A 24 0.37 4.72 -5.01
CA ASN A 24 0.99 3.47 -4.55
C ASN A 24 2.15 3.66 -3.55
N PRO A 25 2.97 4.72 -3.59
CA PRO A 25 3.99 4.98 -2.58
C PRO A 25 3.45 5.22 -1.16
N ILE A 26 2.21 5.69 -1.00
CA ILE A 26 1.67 6.09 0.30
C ILE A 26 1.51 4.90 1.26
N PRO A 27 0.83 3.78 0.90
CA PRO A 27 0.69 2.64 1.79
C PRO A 27 2.02 1.93 2.08
N LEU A 28 3.06 2.11 1.28
CA LEU A 28 4.35 1.48 1.52
C LEU A 28 5.33 2.44 2.22
N TYR A 29 5.75 3.51 1.57
CA TYR A 29 6.73 4.44 2.14
C TYR A 29 6.14 5.32 3.25
N GLY A 30 4.90 5.77 3.10
CA GLY A 30 4.18 6.51 4.14
C GLY A 30 4.05 5.67 5.42
N LEU A 31 3.70 4.39 5.29
CA LEU A 31 3.61 3.47 6.42
C LEU A 31 4.98 3.21 7.07
N ALA A 32 6.04 3.04 6.27
CA ALA A 32 7.39 2.83 6.81
C ALA A 32 7.85 4.03 7.66
N ILE A 33 7.63 5.26 7.17
CA ILE A 33 7.96 6.49 7.89
C ILE A 33 7.09 6.62 9.16
N ALA A 34 5.80 6.33 9.06
CA ALA A 34 4.88 6.39 10.20
C ALA A 34 5.22 5.35 11.27
N LEU A 35 5.61 4.14 10.89
CA LEU A 35 6.07 3.09 11.80
C LEU A 35 7.35 3.51 12.52
N PHE A 36 8.34 4.06 11.80
CA PHE A 36 9.55 4.60 12.41
C PHE A 36 9.21 5.69 13.43
N GLY A 37 8.33 6.63 13.08
CA GLY A 37 7.83 7.65 13.98
C GLY A 37 7.14 7.07 15.23
N LEU A 38 6.34 6.01 15.07
CA LEU A 38 5.65 5.34 16.18
C LEU A 38 6.63 4.64 17.12
N ILE A 39 7.65 3.97 16.58
CA ILE A 39 8.74 3.36 17.36
C ILE A 39 9.48 4.43 18.15
N ALA A 40 9.93 5.50 17.49
CA ALA A 40 10.65 6.60 18.12
C ALA A 40 9.83 7.27 19.24
N ALA A 41 8.54 7.59 18.97
CA ALA A 41 7.65 8.19 19.95
C ALA A 41 7.39 7.26 21.15
N THR A 42 7.36 5.96 20.93
CA THR A 42 7.20 4.96 21.99
C THR A 42 8.45 4.87 22.85
N TYR A 43 9.64 4.84 22.24
CA TYR A 43 10.91 4.87 22.94
C TYR A 43 11.07 6.14 23.79
N LEU A 44 10.75 7.29 23.21
CA LEU A 44 10.79 8.61 23.88
C LEU A 44 9.65 8.82 24.88
N ARG A 45 8.72 7.86 25.02
CA ARG A 45 7.54 7.94 25.88
C ARG A 45 6.67 9.18 25.62
N SER A 46 6.68 9.69 24.39
CA SER A 46 5.91 10.88 23.97
C SER A 46 4.51 10.48 23.53
N ARG A 47 3.51 10.75 24.37
CA ARG A 47 2.09 10.45 24.04
C ARG A 47 1.59 11.24 22.82
N GLY A 48 1.97 12.51 22.70
CA GLY A 48 1.64 13.34 21.54
C GLY A 48 2.25 12.77 20.26
N GLY A 49 3.54 12.41 20.30
CA GLY A 49 4.23 11.77 19.17
C GLY A 49 3.59 10.42 18.78
N GLN A 50 3.18 9.59 19.75
CA GLN A 50 2.46 8.35 19.47
C GLN A 50 1.14 8.61 18.74
N LEU A 51 0.34 9.58 19.19
CA LEU A 51 -0.92 9.90 18.55
C LEU A 51 -0.73 10.40 17.12
N THR A 52 0.25 11.29 16.90
CA THR A 52 0.59 11.77 15.54
C THR A 52 1.00 10.60 14.63
N ALA A 53 1.90 9.74 15.12
CA ALA A 53 2.35 8.58 14.35
C ALA A 53 1.21 7.58 14.07
N LEU A 54 0.31 7.33 15.02
CA LEU A 54 -0.87 6.48 14.83
C LEU A 54 -1.82 7.04 13.76
N VAL A 55 -2.02 8.37 13.72
CA VAL A 55 -2.81 9.01 12.66
C VAL A 55 -2.14 8.82 11.30
N LEU A 56 -0.82 8.94 11.20
CA LEU A 56 -0.07 8.69 9.96
C LEU A 56 -0.13 7.22 9.55
N VAL A 57 -0.04 6.27 10.50
CA VAL A 57 -0.24 4.84 10.22
C VAL A 57 -1.64 4.59 9.68
N PHE A 58 -2.67 5.14 10.32
CA PHE A 58 -4.04 5.01 9.85
C PHE A 58 -4.22 5.57 8.44
N ALA A 59 -3.74 6.80 8.18
CA ALA A 59 -3.83 7.44 6.87
C ALA A 59 -3.09 6.65 5.79
N SER A 60 -1.89 6.14 6.09
CA SER A 60 -1.12 5.31 5.17
C SER A 60 -1.80 3.96 4.90
N ALA A 61 -2.36 3.32 5.93
CA ALA A 61 -3.04 2.04 5.77
C ALA A 61 -4.33 2.17 4.96
N ILE A 62 -5.18 3.17 5.26
CA ILE A 62 -6.44 3.36 4.54
C ILE A 62 -6.24 3.85 3.10
N SER A 63 -5.10 4.45 2.79
CA SER A 63 -4.77 4.86 1.42
C SER A 63 -4.65 3.69 0.43
N VAL A 64 -4.56 2.46 0.92
CA VAL A 64 -4.62 1.27 0.05
C VAL A 64 -5.93 1.19 -0.72
N TRP A 65 -7.04 1.69 -0.15
CA TRP A 65 -8.34 1.67 -0.81
C TRP A 65 -8.35 2.40 -2.18
N PRO A 66 -7.96 3.68 -2.29
CA PRO A 66 -7.90 4.33 -3.60
C PRO A 66 -6.82 3.72 -4.51
N VAL A 67 -5.74 3.13 -3.96
CA VAL A 67 -4.74 2.41 -4.78
C VAL A 67 -5.36 1.20 -5.46
N VAL A 68 -6.09 0.36 -4.73
CA VAL A 68 -6.80 -0.81 -5.28
C VAL A 68 -7.86 -0.36 -6.28
N TYR A 69 -8.70 0.59 -5.91
CA TYR A 69 -9.75 1.10 -6.78
C TYR A 69 -9.22 1.55 -8.15
N HIS A 70 -8.16 2.34 -8.17
CA HIS A 70 -7.55 2.79 -9.43
C HIS A 70 -6.78 1.68 -10.14
N GLY A 71 -6.23 0.70 -9.41
CA GLY A 71 -5.58 -0.47 -9.99
C GLY A 71 -6.54 -1.33 -10.80
N GLU A 72 -7.70 -1.65 -10.23
CA GLU A 72 -8.78 -2.38 -10.90
C GLU A 72 -9.25 -1.69 -12.18
N HIS A 73 -9.47 -0.37 -12.12
CA HIS A 73 -9.91 0.43 -13.28
C HIS A 73 -8.81 0.61 -14.35
N ALA A 74 -7.55 0.39 -13.99
CA ALA A 74 -6.42 0.47 -14.91
C ALA A 74 -6.09 -0.88 -15.58
N TYR A 75 -6.62 -1.99 -15.06
CA TYR A 75 -6.19 -3.36 -15.38
C TYR A 75 -6.18 -3.66 -16.87
N ASP A 76 -7.31 -3.52 -17.55
CA ASP A 76 -7.46 -3.86 -18.99
C ASP A 76 -6.50 -3.05 -19.86
N ARG A 77 -6.32 -1.78 -19.53
CA ARG A 77 -5.40 -0.90 -20.27
C ARG A 77 -3.96 -1.32 -20.07
N VAL A 78 -3.55 -1.63 -18.85
CA VAL A 78 -2.18 -2.09 -18.56
C VAL A 78 -1.95 -3.45 -19.21
N LEU A 79 -2.93 -4.36 -19.17
CA LEU A 79 -2.89 -5.67 -19.81
C LEU A 79 -2.64 -5.55 -21.31
N SER A 80 -3.36 -4.64 -22.00
CA SER A 80 -3.21 -4.43 -23.45
C SER A 80 -1.85 -3.85 -23.87
N MET A 81 -1.13 -3.23 -22.94
CA MET A 81 0.19 -2.61 -23.20
C MET A 81 1.36 -3.48 -22.72
N ALA A 82 1.11 -4.55 -21.99
CA ALA A 82 2.14 -5.43 -21.46
C ALA A 82 2.50 -6.55 -22.47
N ASP A 83 3.77 -6.96 -22.49
CA ASP A 83 4.18 -8.17 -23.18
C ASP A 83 3.71 -9.42 -22.40
N ASP A 84 3.85 -10.62 -22.99
CA ASP A 84 3.31 -11.87 -22.42
C ASP A 84 3.77 -12.10 -20.96
N ASP A 85 5.06 -11.93 -20.69
CA ASP A 85 5.60 -12.02 -19.32
C ASP A 85 5.01 -10.92 -18.41
N GLY A 86 4.89 -9.70 -18.93
CA GLY A 86 4.29 -8.57 -18.20
C GLY A 86 2.84 -8.83 -17.84
N GLN A 87 2.06 -9.46 -18.74
CA GLN A 87 0.69 -9.87 -18.46
C GLN A 87 0.61 -10.92 -17.34
N ALA A 88 1.52 -11.89 -17.35
CA ALA A 88 1.60 -12.90 -16.30
C ALA A 88 2.00 -12.27 -14.94
N TRP A 89 2.92 -11.30 -14.94
CA TRP A 89 3.26 -10.54 -13.74
C TRP A 89 2.14 -9.62 -13.26
N LEU A 90 1.33 -9.06 -14.17
CA LEU A 90 0.14 -8.27 -13.82
C LEU A 90 -0.90 -9.13 -13.09
N LYS A 91 -1.20 -10.32 -13.60
CA LYS A 91 -2.09 -11.28 -12.92
C LYS A 91 -1.56 -11.68 -11.54
N ALA A 92 -0.25 -11.92 -11.42
CA ALA A 92 0.36 -12.23 -10.14
C ALA A 92 0.30 -11.05 -9.15
N HIS A 93 0.42 -9.81 -9.64
CA HIS A 93 0.29 -8.60 -8.84
C HIS A 93 -1.13 -8.44 -8.29
N GLU A 94 -2.14 -8.57 -9.17
CA GLU A 94 -3.56 -8.54 -8.83
C GLU A 94 -3.88 -9.60 -7.76
N HIS A 95 -3.58 -10.87 -8.04
CA HIS A 95 -3.83 -11.97 -7.11
C HIS A 95 -3.23 -11.75 -5.72
N ARG A 96 -1.97 -11.27 -5.65
CA ARG A 96 -1.34 -10.93 -4.37
C ARG A 96 -2.02 -9.77 -3.67
N ALA A 97 -2.52 -8.77 -4.42
CA ALA A 97 -3.24 -7.65 -3.84
C ALA A 97 -4.55 -8.13 -3.24
N ASP A 98 -5.33 -8.94 -3.95
CA ASP A 98 -6.60 -9.49 -3.49
C ASP A 98 -6.45 -10.33 -2.21
N GLU A 99 -5.40 -11.15 -2.15
CA GLU A 99 -5.14 -11.99 -0.99
C GLU A 99 -4.63 -11.22 0.23
N LEU A 100 -3.95 -10.09 0.06
CA LEU A 100 -3.21 -9.45 1.15
C LEU A 100 -3.72 -8.06 1.54
N VAL A 101 -4.61 -7.45 0.75
CA VAL A 101 -5.12 -6.09 1.02
C VAL A 101 -5.81 -5.98 2.38
N PHE A 102 -6.46 -7.06 2.84
CA PHE A 102 -7.16 -7.08 4.12
C PHE A 102 -6.25 -6.78 5.32
N VAL A 103 -4.94 -7.06 5.20
CA VAL A 103 -3.97 -6.76 6.26
C VAL A 103 -3.88 -5.25 6.51
N TYR A 104 -3.96 -4.44 5.45
CA TYR A 104 -3.96 -2.99 5.55
C TYR A 104 -5.26 -2.46 6.19
N TYR A 105 -6.41 -3.03 5.83
CA TYR A 105 -7.69 -2.64 6.46
C TYR A 105 -7.71 -3.01 7.95
N THR A 106 -7.16 -4.18 8.30
CA THR A 106 -7.01 -4.58 9.70
C THR A 106 -6.08 -3.63 10.45
N LEU A 107 -4.96 -3.24 9.84
CA LEU A 107 -4.04 -2.24 10.41
C LEU A 107 -4.73 -0.90 10.63
N ALA A 108 -5.50 -0.41 9.64
CA ALA A 108 -6.24 0.84 9.78
C ALA A 108 -7.23 0.78 10.96
N LEU A 109 -7.98 -0.32 11.07
CA LEU A 109 -8.91 -0.53 12.19
C LEU A 109 -8.19 -0.53 13.55
N VAL A 110 -7.08 -1.28 13.67
CA VAL A 110 -6.32 -1.36 14.93
C VAL A 110 -5.66 -0.03 15.27
N ALA A 111 -5.14 0.71 14.28
CA ALA A 111 -4.61 2.06 14.48
C ALA A 111 -5.70 3.04 14.97
N ALA A 112 -6.90 2.99 14.37
CA ALA A 112 -8.05 3.76 14.84
C ALA A 112 -8.42 3.38 16.30
N CYS A 113 -8.47 2.09 16.62
CA CYS A 113 -8.67 1.64 17.99
C CYS A 113 -7.60 2.17 18.95
N ALA A 114 -6.31 2.19 18.52
CA ALA A 114 -5.21 2.71 19.34
C ALA A 114 -5.31 4.23 19.61
N ILE A 115 -5.98 4.97 18.73
CA ILE A 115 -6.24 6.42 18.90
C ILE A 115 -7.41 6.68 19.85
N PHE A 116 -8.51 5.94 19.71
CA PHE A 116 -9.77 6.28 20.35
C PHE A 116 -10.05 5.49 21.64
N VAL A 117 -9.76 4.17 21.67
CA VAL A 117 -10.08 3.28 22.79
C VAL A 117 -9.41 3.68 24.10
N PRO A 118 -8.14 4.13 24.12
CA PRO A 118 -7.47 4.53 25.36
C PRO A 118 -8.06 5.77 26.04
N LYS A 119 -8.89 6.56 25.33
CA LYS A 119 -9.60 7.69 25.94
C LYS A 119 -10.57 7.22 27.03
N LYS A 120 -11.20 6.06 26.84
CA LYS A 120 -12.13 5.44 27.80
C LYS A 120 -11.44 4.38 28.67
N TRP A 121 -10.51 3.62 28.11
CA TRP A 121 -9.77 2.54 28.78
C TRP A 121 -8.26 2.74 28.66
N PRO A 122 -7.62 3.57 29.51
CA PRO A 122 -6.21 3.95 29.39
C PRO A 122 -5.23 2.76 29.38
N ARG A 123 -5.60 1.64 30.03
CA ARG A 123 -4.77 0.43 30.10
C ARG A 123 -4.55 -0.24 28.72
N THR A 124 -5.43 0.03 27.75
CA THR A 124 -5.32 -0.53 26.38
C THR A 124 -4.30 0.19 25.51
N ALA A 125 -3.78 1.35 25.93
CA ALA A 125 -2.89 2.16 25.11
C ALA A 125 -1.63 1.40 24.67
N ARG A 126 -0.93 0.75 25.61
CA ARG A 126 0.30 0.01 25.29
C ARG A 126 0.06 -1.19 24.38
N PRO A 127 -0.84 -2.15 24.72
CA PRO A 127 -1.06 -3.30 23.85
C PRO A 127 -1.54 -2.91 22.45
N LEU A 128 -2.38 -1.87 22.29
CA LEU A 128 -2.83 -1.42 20.97
C LEU A 128 -1.70 -0.79 20.15
N VAL A 129 -0.80 -0.02 20.78
CA VAL A 129 0.39 0.52 20.10
C VAL A 129 1.28 -0.62 19.59
N PHE A 130 1.57 -1.63 20.41
CA PHE A 130 2.38 -2.76 19.99
C PHE A 130 1.70 -3.62 18.91
N ALA A 131 0.38 -3.84 19.02
CA ALA A 131 -0.39 -4.52 17.97
C ALA A 131 -0.34 -3.75 16.64
N THR A 132 -0.46 -2.42 16.69
CA THR A 132 -0.32 -1.56 15.50
C THR A 132 1.07 -1.68 14.89
N MET A 133 2.15 -1.67 15.69
CA MET A 133 3.52 -1.84 15.18
C MET A 133 3.71 -3.20 14.50
N LEU A 134 3.24 -4.29 15.13
CA LEU A 134 3.34 -5.63 14.57
C LEU A 134 2.59 -5.72 13.23
N LEU A 135 1.34 -5.26 13.19
CA LEU A 135 0.55 -5.24 11.96
C LEU A 135 1.18 -4.35 10.89
N ALA A 136 1.77 -3.21 11.25
CA ALA A 136 2.47 -2.36 10.30
C ALA A 136 3.68 -3.07 9.66
N ILE A 137 4.45 -3.85 10.43
CA ILE A 137 5.55 -4.67 9.90
C ILE A 137 5.02 -5.72 8.93
N ILE A 138 3.93 -6.43 9.29
CA ILE A 138 3.29 -7.43 8.44
C ILE A 138 2.76 -6.77 7.15
N SER A 139 2.10 -5.61 7.26
CA SER A 139 1.59 -4.86 6.11
C SER A 139 2.72 -4.39 5.17
N LEU A 140 3.86 -3.94 5.70
CA LEU A 140 5.02 -3.60 4.90
C LEU A 140 5.59 -4.81 4.16
N GLY A 141 5.63 -5.97 4.79
CA GLY A 141 6.01 -7.23 4.15
C GLY A 141 5.06 -7.61 3.01
N ALA A 142 3.75 -7.56 3.27
CA ALA A 142 2.71 -7.82 2.28
C ALA A 142 2.79 -6.84 1.11
N GLY A 143 2.88 -5.53 1.38
CA GLY A 143 3.00 -4.50 0.35
C GLY A 143 4.26 -4.64 -0.49
N SER A 144 5.40 -4.98 0.13
CA SER A 144 6.64 -5.25 -0.60
C SER A 144 6.51 -6.46 -1.52
N TYR A 145 5.81 -7.52 -1.08
CA TYR A 145 5.56 -8.71 -1.89
C TYR A 145 4.63 -8.41 -3.08
N ILE A 146 3.61 -7.58 -2.89
CA ILE A 146 2.72 -7.10 -3.96
C ILE A 146 3.53 -6.24 -4.95
N ALA A 147 4.26 -5.23 -4.45
CA ALA A 147 5.06 -4.30 -5.25
C ALA A 147 6.16 -5.00 -6.06
N HIS A 148 6.72 -6.08 -5.54
CA HIS A 148 7.70 -6.89 -6.24
C HIS A 148 7.16 -7.50 -7.56
N ALA A 149 5.87 -7.90 -7.61
CA ALA A 149 5.24 -8.31 -8.87
C ALA A 149 4.95 -7.09 -9.75
N GLY A 150 4.41 -6.01 -9.18
CA GLY A 150 4.08 -4.78 -9.89
C GLY A 150 5.25 -4.16 -10.65
N GLY A 151 6.44 -4.13 -10.05
CA GLY A 151 7.66 -3.63 -10.71
C GLY A 151 8.03 -4.43 -11.96
N ARG A 152 7.71 -5.72 -12.03
CA ARG A 152 8.04 -6.60 -13.17
C ARG A 152 7.08 -6.48 -14.35
N ILE A 153 5.94 -5.85 -14.19
CA ILE A 153 4.96 -5.67 -15.28
C ILE A 153 5.60 -4.89 -16.45
N ARG A 154 6.29 -3.79 -16.14
CA ARG A 154 6.85 -2.88 -17.15
C ARG A 154 8.36 -2.93 -17.23
N HIS A 155 9.05 -3.29 -16.15
CA HIS A 155 10.51 -3.28 -16.05
C HIS A 155 11.09 -4.66 -16.33
N ARG A 156 11.48 -4.88 -17.60
CA ARG A 156 12.10 -6.15 -18.05
C ARG A 156 13.41 -6.45 -17.33
N GLU A 157 14.15 -5.42 -16.97
CA GLU A 157 15.41 -5.51 -16.23
C GLU A 157 15.26 -6.07 -14.81
N PHE A 158 14.02 -6.07 -14.25
CA PHE A 158 13.73 -6.66 -12.95
C PHE A 158 13.28 -8.13 -13.04
N ARG A 159 13.12 -8.68 -14.24
CA ARG A 159 12.67 -10.05 -14.48
C ARG A 159 13.83 -11.04 -14.45
N SER A 160 14.47 -11.20 -13.29
CA SER A 160 15.54 -12.17 -13.07
C SER A 160 15.06 -13.62 -12.99
N VAL A 161 13.76 -13.84 -12.85
CA VAL A 161 13.08 -15.14 -12.80
C VAL A 161 11.85 -15.11 -13.70
N PRO A 162 11.41 -16.27 -14.25
CA PRO A 162 10.18 -16.34 -15.03
C PRO A 162 8.96 -15.94 -14.18
N PRO A 163 7.87 -15.45 -14.81
CA PRO A 163 6.63 -15.15 -14.10
C PRO A 163 6.07 -16.41 -13.44
N PRO A 164 5.29 -16.27 -12.36
CA PRO A 164 4.57 -17.38 -11.76
C PRO A 164 3.62 -18.02 -12.79
N LYS A 165 3.57 -19.36 -12.81
CA LYS A 165 2.61 -20.08 -13.66
C LYS A 165 1.21 -19.72 -13.19
N THR A 166 0.36 -19.24 -14.10
CA THR A 166 -1.07 -19.10 -13.86
C THR A 166 -1.69 -20.49 -13.86
N GLU A 167 -2.60 -20.77 -12.93
CA GLU A 167 -3.29 -22.07 -12.78
C GLU A 167 -4.07 -22.53 -14.03
N SER A 168 -4.14 -21.71 -15.08
CA SER A 168 -4.82 -22.00 -16.35
C SER A 168 -3.96 -22.69 -17.40
N GLU A 169 -2.67 -22.98 -17.18
CA GLU A 169 -1.87 -23.82 -18.10
C GLU A 169 -2.03 -25.29 -17.71
N PRO A 170 -2.58 -26.13 -18.60
CA PRO A 170 -2.64 -27.58 -18.38
C PRO A 170 -1.22 -28.14 -18.26
N ARG A 171 -1.01 -29.03 -17.30
CA ARG A 171 0.25 -29.78 -17.09
C ARG A 171 0.54 -30.72 -18.24
#